data_62211c980dee36793892c3c9f3a34a9f
#
_entry.id   62211c980dee36793892c3c9f3a34a9f
#
_cell.length_a   1.000
_cell.length_b   1.000
_cell.length_c   1.000
_cell.angle_alpha   90.00
_cell.angle_beta   90.00
_cell.angle_gamma   90.00
#
_symmetry.space_group_name_H-M   'P 1'
#
loop_
_entity.id
_entity.type
_entity.pdbx_description
1 polymer ?
#
loop_
_entity_poly.entity_id
_entity_poly.type
_entity_poly.pdbx_seq_one_letter_code
_entity_poly.pdbx_strand_id
1 'polypeptide(L)'
;FGSVFVNGIRYETENARIISADDDSVILENPTNAQLQAVLGVGQVITVRGTRTDDSNGVANTIRFDDELVGEITAVSADDGSFTVLGQTVSVTPDTIIDDSIIEAARGGAEIPNDLRFGDLPETLDQLFIANAGMFVSVSGFPSQNGLEATRVEDVSNQVGVGGGLEAEVKGFVSNHDGSSQFDINGLAVTYDASDLDAEDFGNLSLANGQFVEVHGTATSATTIDASRIELEDDFVDDDFNSGEIEIEGVVKEVRADAQGTGGVIVMNGLELRVNDVTPFSEGLRVEIKGILQSDGSIVITRLQDESEDTVRTEDIAVSENGTSFTTRLGLVITPSDRSRLEDDSINDDDNLSISAFLGNVAGKRIEARGFPLNGDTAWTRLEIEDENDQDCRLRGPVASINGTSSFMIEGVNIDVSQVSDNNFEGPDG
;
A
#
# COMPACT_ATOMS: atom_id res chain seq x y z
N PHE A 1 16.75 -16.93 4.84
CA PHE A 1 15.84 -16.07 5.61
C PHE A 1 16.64 -15.43 6.72
N GLY A 2 16.29 -14.24 7.23
CA GLY A 2 17.07 -13.31 8.05
C GLY A 2 17.16 -12.00 7.34
N SER A 3 16.17 -11.73 6.49
CA SER A 3 16.06 -10.50 5.72
C SER A 3 14.60 -10.13 5.51
N VAL A 4 14.35 -8.84 5.38
CA VAL A 4 13.09 -8.26 4.91
C VAL A 4 13.30 -7.65 3.53
N PHE A 5 12.25 -7.63 2.72
CA PHE A 5 12.24 -6.92 1.45
C PHE A 5 11.36 -5.69 1.59
N VAL A 6 11.91 -4.52 1.29
CA VAL A 6 11.20 -3.25 1.34
C VAL A 6 11.53 -2.49 0.07
N ASN A 7 10.53 -2.20 -0.74
CA ASN A 7 10.66 -1.44 -1.99
C ASN A 7 11.78 -1.97 -2.91
N GLY A 8 11.81 -3.31 -3.10
CA GLY A 8 12.80 -3.99 -3.94
C GLY A 8 14.20 -4.14 -3.33
N ILE A 9 14.41 -3.70 -2.09
CA ILE A 9 15.69 -3.83 -1.40
C ILE A 9 15.60 -4.94 -0.35
N ARG A 10 16.56 -5.85 -0.39
CA ARG A 10 16.71 -6.91 0.60
C ARG A 10 17.60 -6.44 1.76
N TYR A 11 17.03 -6.28 2.93
CA TYR A 11 17.75 -5.90 4.14
C TYR A 11 18.03 -7.11 5.02
N GLU A 12 19.31 -7.39 5.28
CA GLU A 12 19.73 -8.38 6.29
C GLU A 12 19.35 -7.89 7.68
N THR A 13 18.76 -8.78 8.50
CA THR A 13 18.16 -8.43 9.81
C THR A 13 18.86 -9.07 11.00
N GLU A 14 19.96 -9.79 10.80
CA GLU A 14 20.64 -10.57 11.86
C GLU A 14 21.01 -9.73 13.09
N ASN A 15 21.30 -8.44 12.91
CA ASN A 15 21.68 -7.53 13.99
C ASN A 15 20.66 -6.39 14.17
N ALA A 16 19.48 -6.51 13.59
CA ALA A 16 18.47 -5.48 13.68
C ALA A 16 17.77 -5.46 15.04
N ARG A 17 17.28 -4.29 15.42
CA ARG A 17 16.30 -4.10 16.50
C ARG A 17 14.93 -3.96 15.85
N ILE A 18 13.96 -4.72 16.31
CA ILE A 18 12.58 -4.60 15.89
C ILE A 18 11.84 -3.83 16.99
N ILE A 19 11.20 -2.75 16.61
CA ILE A 19 10.59 -1.77 17.52
C ILE A 19 9.12 -1.66 17.14
N SER A 20 8.21 -1.72 18.12
CA SER A 20 6.84 -1.22 17.96
C SER A 20 6.90 0.30 17.86
N ALA A 21 6.23 0.87 16.89
CA ALA A 21 6.13 2.32 16.82
C ALA A 21 5.13 2.85 17.84
N ASP A 22 4.15 2.06 18.31
CA ASP A 22 3.15 2.46 19.31
C ASP A 22 3.76 3.00 20.63
N ASP A 23 4.85 2.45 21.09
CA ASP A 23 5.43 2.78 22.42
C ASP A 23 6.96 2.81 22.41
N ASP A 24 7.60 2.82 21.25
CA ASP A 24 9.05 2.73 21.05
C ASP A 24 9.72 1.54 21.74
N SER A 25 8.92 0.55 22.14
CA SER A 25 9.46 -0.62 22.81
C SER A 25 10.23 -1.52 21.85
N VAL A 26 11.38 -2.01 22.32
CA VAL A 26 12.14 -3.02 21.59
C VAL A 26 11.49 -4.37 21.77
N ILE A 27 10.82 -4.86 20.73
CA ILE A 27 10.17 -6.18 20.72
C ILE A 27 11.20 -7.30 20.58
N LEU A 28 12.17 -7.13 19.67
CA LEU A 28 13.21 -8.12 19.40
C LEU A 28 14.57 -7.44 19.21
N GLU A 29 15.63 -8.07 19.70
CA GLU A 29 17.03 -7.74 19.40
C GLU A 29 17.71 -8.94 18.75
N ASN A 30 18.42 -8.73 17.64
CA ASN A 30 19.12 -9.79 16.90
C ASN A 30 18.20 -10.99 16.62
N PRO A 31 17.06 -10.77 15.91
CA PRO A 31 16.02 -11.77 15.80
C PRO A 31 16.48 -12.99 14.98
N THR A 32 16.04 -14.16 15.39
CA THR A 32 16.03 -15.33 14.53
C THR A 32 14.92 -15.20 13.48
N ASN A 33 15.02 -15.93 12.37
CA ASN A 33 14.00 -15.95 11.33
C ASN A 33 12.60 -16.27 11.86
N ALA A 34 12.49 -17.25 12.75
CA ALA A 34 11.21 -17.64 13.33
C ALA A 34 10.60 -16.56 14.22
N GLN A 35 11.42 -15.77 14.93
CA GLN A 35 10.96 -14.64 15.71
C GLN A 35 10.53 -13.50 14.80
N LEU A 36 11.29 -13.23 13.74
CA LEU A 36 10.94 -12.18 12.78
C LEU A 36 9.61 -12.47 12.09
N GLN A 37 9.41 -13.71 11.61
CA GLN A 37 8.15 -14.16 10.98
C GLN A 37 6.94 -14.18 11.94
N ALA A 38 7.17 -14.23 13.24
CA ALA A 38 6.11 -14.16 14.24
C ALA A 38 5.65 -12.72 14.54
N VAL A 39 6.38 -11.71 14.04
CA VAL A 39 6.15 -10.28 14.32
C VAL A 39 5.88 -9.50 13.04
N LEU A 40 6.56 -9.84 11.93
CA LEU A 40 6.43 -9.15 10.66
C LEU A 40 5.78 -10.06 9.61
N GLY A 41 4.71 -9.55 8.98
CA GLY A 41 3.99 -10.17 7.88
C GLY A 41 4.28 -9.50 6.53
N VAL A 42 4.01 -10.22 5.44
CA VAL A 42 4.05 -9.63 4.09
C VAL A 42 2.92 -8.60 3.99
N GLY A 43 3.21 -7.45 3.38
CA GLY A 43 2.25 -6.36 3.20
C GLY A 43 2.19 -5.37 4.37
N GLN A 44 2.88 -5.60 5.48
CA GLN A 44 3.02 -4.57 6.52
C GLN A 44 3.83 -3.38 6.01
N VAL A 45 3.39 -2.18 6.33
CA VAL A 45 4.16 -0.95 6.15
C VAL A 45 5.18 -0.87 7.28
N ILE A 46 6.45 -0.73 6.92
CA ILE A 46 7.55 -0.70 7.89
C ILE A 46 8.55 0.39 7.55
N THR A 47 9.21 0.93 8.55
CA THR A 47 10.35 1.82 8.39
C THR A 47 11.64 1.06 8.69
N VAL A 48 12.56 1.03 7.72
CA VAL A 48 13.88 0.42 7.88
C VAL A 48 14.94 1.51 7.95
N ARG A 49 15.69 1.55 9.03
CA ARG A 49 16.92 2.34 9.16
C ARG A 49 18.11 1.40 9.06
N GLY A 50 19.01 1.68 8.12
CA GLY A 50 20.12 0.80 7.86
C GLY A 50 21.15 1.38 6.89
N THR A 51 21.95 0.52 6.34
CA THR A 51 22.97 0.90 5.36
C THR A 51 22.80 0.07 4.10
N ARG A 52 22.62 0.71 2.96
CA ARG A 52 22.64 0.03 1.65
C ARG A 52 24.05 -0.44 1.34
N THR A 53 24.18 -1.66 0.86
CA THR A 53 25.47 -2.24 0.41
C THR A 53 25.61 -2.18 -1.10
N ASP A 54 24.49 -2.20 -1.83
CA ASP A 54 24.38 -2.00 -3.28
C ASP A 54 22.93 -1.59 -3.64
N ASP A 55 22.56 -1.62 -4.92
CA ASP A 55 21.24 -1.16 -5.39
C ASP A 55 20.08 -2.05 -4.94
N SER A 56 20.33 -3.31 -4.60
CA SER A 56 19.30 -4.30 -4.24
C SER A 56 19.47 -4.87 -2.82
N ASN A 57 20.55 -4.52 -2.11
CA ASN A 57 20.85 -5.09 -0.80
C ASN A 57 21.24 -4.04 0.24
N GLY A 58 20.91 -4.33 1.49
CA GLY A 58 21.27 -3.51 2.65
C GLY A 58 21.36 -4.33 3.95
N VAL A 59 21.72 -3.64 5.01
CA VAL A 59 21.73 -4.18 6.39
C VAL A 59 20.85 -3.28 7.24
N ALA A 60 19.81 -3.85 7.83
CA ALA A 60 18.95 -3.14 8.77
C ALA A 60 19.64 -3.01 10.12
N ASN A 61 19.60 -1.80 10.70
CA ASN A 61 19.95 -1.54 12.09
C ASN A 61 18.69 -1.55 12.95
N THR A 62 17.61 -0.95 12.44
CA THR A 62 16.33 -0.84 13.12
C THR A 62 15.21 -1.06 12.10
N ILE A 63 14.17 -1.79 12.50
CA ILE A 63 12.92 -1.92 11.80
C ILE A 63 11.83 -1.48 12.75
N ARG A 64 11.06 -0.47 12.37
CA ARG A 64 9.85 -0.01 13.07
C ARG A 64 8.64 -0.45 12.26
N PHE A 65 7.61 -0.89 12.92
CA PHE A 65 6.32 -1.22 12.31
C PHE A 65 5.20 -0.83 13.27
N ASP A 66 4.05 -0.61 12.68
CA ASP A 66 2.86 -0.19 13.38
C ASP A 66 1.63 -0.49 12.52
N ASP A 67 0.46 -0.43 13.14
CA ASP A 67 -0.82 -0.51 12.48
C ASP A 67 -1.35 0.91 12.22
N GLU A 68 -1.99 1.12 11.08
CA GLU A 68 -2.60 2.42 10.75
C GLU A 68 -4.01 2.55 11.33
N LEU A 69 -4.65 1.40 11.58
CA LEU A 69 -6.04 1.34 12.00
C LEU A 69 -6.38 0.00 12.65
N VAL A 70 -6.85 0.02 13.90
CA VAL A 70 -7.33 -1.16 14.61
C VAL A 70 -8.76 -0.94 15.08
N GLY A 71 -9.68 -1.85 14.72
CA GLY A 71 -11.07 -1.73 15.15
C GLY A 71 -12.03 -2.76 14.56
N GLU A 72 -13.30 -2.65 14.96
CA GLU A 72 -14.37 -3.52 14.46
C GLU A 72 -14.82 -3.09 13.05
N ILE A 73 -15.02 -4.07 12.16
CA ILE A 73 -15.63 -3.83 10.85
C ILE A 73 -17.12 -3.50 11.03
N THR A 74 -17.53 -2.33 10.61
CA THR A 74 -18.90 -1.83 10.76
C THR A 74 -19.72 -1.84 9.47
N ALA A 75 -19.08 -1.82 8.32
CA ALA A 75 -19.73 -1.91 7.01
C ALA A 75 -18.78 -2.53 5.97
N VAL A 76 -19.35 -3.16 4.94
CA VAL A 76 -18.61 -3.67 3.76
C VAL A 76 -19.34 -3.19 2.52
N SER A 77 -18.58 -2.68 1.55
CA SER A 77 -19.05 -2.27 0.21
C SER A 77 -18.26 -3.04 -0.84
N ALA A 78 -18.77 -4.19 -1.25
CA ALA A 78 -18.12 -5.04 -2.25
C ALA A 78 -18.04 -4.33 -3.63
N ASP A 79 -19.06 -3.53 -3.97
CA ASP A 79 -19.08 -2.76 -5.24
C ASP A 79 -18.00 -1.68 -5.30
N ASP A 80 -17.64 -1.10 -4.15
CA ASP A 80 -16.62 -0.05 -4.04
C ASP A 80 -15.23 -0.61 -3.67
N GLY A 81 -15.13 -1.93 -3.47
CA GLY A 81 -13.87 -2.56 -3.05
C GLY A 81 -13.39 -2.09 -1.68
N SER A 82 -14.30 -1.88 -0.71
CA SER A 82 -13.94 -1.27 0.57
C SER A 82 -14.73 -1.82 1.76
N PHE A 83 -14.21 -1.61 2.96
CA PHE A 83 -14.92 -1.81 4.21
C PHE A 83 -14.70 -0.61 5.17
N THR A 84 -15.43 -0.56 6.27
CA THR A 84 -15.37 0.57 7.21
C THR A 84 -14.98 0.09 8.60
N VAL A 85 -13.96 0.74 9.19
CA VAL A 85 -13.52 0.58 10.58
C VAL A 85 -13.42 1.97 11.21
N LEU A 86 -14.00 2.18 12.40
CA LEU A 86 -13.98 3.48 13.09
C LEU A 86 -14.42 4.66 12.20
N GLY A 87 -15.37 4.44 11.30
CA GLY A 87 -15.79 5.45 10.33
C GLY A 87 -14.79 5.73 9.20
N GLN A 88 -13.60 5.11 9.21
CA GLN A 88 -12.61 5.22 8.14
C GLN A 88 -12.97 4.26 7.00
N THR A 89 -12.88 4.72 5.77
CA THR A 89 -12.99 3.85 4.59
C THR A 89 -11.65 3.18 4.35
N VAL A 90 -11.63 1.85 4.36
CA VAL A 90 -10.47 1.04 4.01
C VAL A 90 -10.68 0.49 2.61
N SER A 91 -9.88 0.95 1.66
CA SER A 91 -9.89 0.45 0.28
C SER A 91 -9.02 -0.80 0.18
N VAL A 92 -9.57 -1.85 -0.43
CA VAL A 92 -8.87 -3.13 -0.66
C VAL A 92 -8.55 -3.24 -2.14
N THR A 93 -7.29 -3.41 -2.46
CA THR A 93 -6.80 -3.58 -3.82
C THR A 93 -6.51 -5.06 -4.11
N PRO A 94 -6.34 -5.47 -5.36
CA PRO A 94 -5.90 -6.83 -5.67
C PRO A 94 -4.59 -7.24 -5.01
N ASP A 95 -3.71 -6.29 -4.70
CA ASP A 95 -2.41 -6.54 -4.08
C ASP A 95 -2.47 -6.52 -2.53
N THR A 96 -3.60 -6.13 -1.93
CA THR A 96 -3.80 -6.21 -0.48
C THR A 96 -3.65 -7.64 0.01
N ILE A 97 -2.79 -7.84 1.00
CA ILE A 97 -2.60 -9.14 1.65
C ILE A 97 -3.71 -9.38 2.67
N ILE A 98 -4.39 -10.50 2.55
CA ILE A 98 -5.41 -10.95 3.50
C ILE A 98 -4.82 -12.06 4.35
N ASP A 99 -4.92 -11.89 5.66
CA ASP A 99 -4.47 -12.88 6.65
C ASP A 99 -5.16 -14.24 6.44
N ASP A 100 -4.41 -15.32 6.64
CA ASP A 100 -4.90 -16.68 6.44
C ASP A 100 -6.10 -17.01 7.31
N SER A 101 -6.20 -16.50 8.54
CA SER A 101 -7.31 -16.73 9.45
C SER A 101 -8.64 -16.15 8.94
N ILE A 102 -8.61 -15.00 8.24
CA ILE A 102 -9.80 -14.40 7.61
C ILE A 102 -10.29 -15.33 6.48
N ILE A 103 -9.37 -15.80 5.65
CA ILE A 103 -9.69 -16.67 4.51
C ILE A 103 -10.20 -18.03 5.02
N GLU A 104 -9.56 -18.60 6.04
CA GLU A 104 -9.98 -19.85 6.67
C GLU A 104 -11.39 -19.73 7.27
N ALA A 105 -11.69 -18.63 7.93
CA ALA A 105 -13.02 -18.37 8.47
C ALA A 105 -14.08 -18.33 7.36
N ALA A 106 -13.81 -17.64 6.25
CA ALA A 106 -14.68 -17.59 5.08
C ALA A 106 -14.92 -18.96 4.45
N ARG A 107 -13.91 -19.83 4.48
CA ARG A 107 -13.95 -21.21 3.94
C ARG A 107 -14.46 -22.25 4.96
N GLY A 108 -15.00 -21.82 6.09
CA GLY A 108 -15.53 -22.71 7.12
C GLY A 108 -14.46 -23.47 7.90
N GLY A 109 -13.27 -22.88 8.08
CA GLY A 109 -12.15 -23.42 8.84
C GLY A 109 -11.25 -24.39 8.06
N ALA A 110 -11.24 -24.32 6.74
CA ALA A 110 -10.29 -25.07 5.92
C ALA A 110 -8.92 -24.40 5.98
N GLU A 111 -7.93 -25.08 6.59
CA GLU A 111 -6.57 -24.54 6.72
C GLU A 111 -5.96 -24.19 5.37
N ILE A 112 -5.33 -23.03 5.29
CA ILE A 112 -4.49 -22.59 4.18
C ILE A 112 -3.06 -22.32 4.67
N PRO A 113 -2.05 -22.52 3.82
CA PRO A 113 -0.66 -22.49 4.30
C PRO A 113 -0.07 -21.10 4.50
N ASN A 114 -0.66 -20.06 3.93
CA ASN A 114 -0.13 -18.69 3.94
C ASN A 114 -1.21 -17.66 3.70
N ASP A 115 -0.93 -16.42 4.07
CA ASP A 115 -1.66 -15.24 3.65
C ASP A 115 -1.65 -15.13 2.12
N LEU A 116 -2.71 -14.57 1.55
CA LEU A 116 -2.86 -14.44 0.10
C LEU A 116 -3.22 -13.01 -0.30
N ARG A 117 -2.86 -12.64 -1.52
CA ARG A 117 -3.34 -11.38 -2.12
C ARG A 117 -4.84 -11.49 -2.40
N PHE A 118 -5.58 -10.42 -2.15
CA PHE A 118 -7.01 -10.37 -2.44
C PHE A 118 -7.32 -10.69 -3.91
N GLY A 119 -6.49 -10.21 -4.84
CA GLY A 119 -6.65 -10.50 -6.28
C GLY A 119 -6.48 -11.98 -6.69
N ASP A 120 -5.89 -12.82 -5.83
CA ASP A 120 -5.71 -14.25 -6.05
C ASP A 120 -6.83 -15.09 -5.41
N LEU A 121 -7.73 -14.43 -4.65
CA LEU A 121 -8.83 -15.09 -3.96
C LEU A 121 -10.07 -15.20 -4.84
N PRO A 122 -10.82 -16.32 -4.78
CA PRO A 122 -12.15 -16.41 -5.38
C PRO A 122 -13.23 -15.75 -4.52
N GLU A 123 -12.95 -15.47 -3.25
CA GLU A 123 -13.87 -14.84 -2.31
C GLU A 123 -14.04 -13.36 -2.61
N THR A 124 -15.27 -12.86 -2.47
CA THR A 124 -15.61 -11.44 -2.53
C THR A 124 -15.41 -10.77 -1.15
N LEU A 125 -15.35 -9.43 -1.11
CA LEU A 125 -15.14 -8.71 0.15
C LEU A 125 -16.20 -9.02 1.21
N ASP A 126 -17.46 -9.15 0.83
CA ASP A 126 -18.57 -9.48 1.72
C ASP A 126 -18.56 -10.94 2.19
N GLN A 127 -17.84 -11.82 1.51
CA GLN A 127 -17.56 -13.18 1.97
C GLN A 127 -16.42 -13.23 2.98
N LEU A 128 -15.39 -12.39 2.81
CA LEU A 128 -14.24 -12.29 3.71
C LEU A 128 -14.59 -11.48 4.96
N PHE A 129 -15.20 -10.32 4.77
CA PHE A 129 -15.46 -9.34 5.81
C PHE A 129 -16.96 -9.20 6.08
N ILE A 130 -17.43 -9.77 7.17
CA ILE A 130 -18.84 -9.71 7.54
C ILE A 130 -19.07 -8.53 8.48
N ALA A 131 -19.75 -7.49 7.99
CA ALA A 131 -20.08 -6.32 8.78
C ALA A 131 -20.88 -6.68 10.05
N ASN A 132 -20.54 -6.03 11.17
CA ASN A 132 -21.16 -6.23 12.48
C ASN A 132 -21.13 -7.67 13.01
N ALA A 133 -20.20 -8.47 12.53
CA ALA A 133 -19.98 -9.83 13.05
C ALA A 133 -19.03 -9.86 14.28
N GLY A 134 -18.54 -8.70 14.72
CA GLY A 134 -17.57 -8.59 15.80
C GLY A 134 -16.15 -8.96 15.37
N MET A 135 -15.85 -8.93 14.07
CA MET A 135 -14.50 -9.08 13.56
C MET A 135 -13.74 -7.79 13.81
N PHE A 136 -12.68 -7.89 14.59
CA PHE A 136 -11.69 -6.83 14.77
C PHE A 136 -10.53 -7.08 13.84
N VAL A 137 -10.13 -6.05 13.14
CA VAL A 137 -8.99 -6.11 12.21
C VAL A 137 -7.95 -5.08 12.58
N SER A 138 -6.69 -5.44 12.32
CA SER A 138 -5.57 -4.55 12.19
C SER A 138 -5.33 -4.33 10.71
N VAL A 139 -5.10 -3.08 10.31
CA VAL A 139 -4.88 -2.70 8.93
C VAL A 139 -3.58 -1.92 8.81
N SER A 140 -2.66 -2.48 8.05
CA SER A 140 -1.49 -1.78 7.56
C SER A 140 -1.78 -1.19 6.19
N GLY A 141 -1.30 0.01 5.90
CA GLY A 141 -1.59 0.66 4.62
C GLY A 141 -1.09 2.09 4.52
N PHE A 142 -1.60 2.81 3.53
CA PHE A 142 -1.21 4.18 3.31
C PHE A 142 -2.40 5.13 3.48
N PRO A 143 -2.27 6.19 4.30
CA PRO A 143 -3.29 7.21 4.43
C PRO A 143 -3.63 7.82 3.07
N SER A 144 -4.92 7.84 2.74
CA SER A 144 -5.46 8.39 1.50
C SER A 144 -6.35 9.61 1.77
N GLN A 145 -6.95 10.20 0.73
CA GLN A 145 -7.83 11.35 0.90
C GLN A 145 -9.09 11.07 1.75
N ASN A 146 -9.62 9.82 1.67
CA ASN A 146 -10.90 9.45 2.27
C ASN A 146 -10.79 8.34 3.32
N GLY A 147 -9.59 7.96 3.71
CA GLY A 147 -9.36 6.87 4.64
C GLY A 147 -7.99 6.24 4.42
N LEU A 148 -7.95 4.93 4.24
CA LEU A 148 -6.74 4.12 4.15
C LEU A 148 -6.78 3.24 2.90
N GLU A 149 -5.68 3.14 2.16
CA GLU A 149 -5.45 2.10 1.17
C GLU A 149 -4.69 0.95 1.83
N ALA A 150 -5.35 -0.18 2.01
CA ALA A 150 -4.79 -1.31 2.75
C ALA A 150 -3.74 -2.05 1.93
N THR A 151 -2.59 -2.30 2.54
CA THR A 151 -1.57 -3.21 2.03
C THR A 151 -1.68 -4.59 2.69
N ARG A 152 -2.19 -4.63 3.95
CA ARG A 152 -2.46 -5.86 4.71
C ARG A 152 -3.66 -5.69 5.62
N VAL A 153 -4.45 -6.76 5.79
CA VAL A 153 -5.55 -6.85 6.76
C VAL A 153 -5.41 -8.14 7.57
N GLU A 154 -5.36 -8.02 8.89
CA GLU A 154 -5.22 -9.13 9.84
C GLU A 154 -6.44 -9.24 10.76
N ASP A 155 -6.84 -10.46 11.14
CA ASP A 155 -7.85 -10.70 12.17
C ASP A 155 -7.20 -10.69 13.56
N VAL A 156 -7.48 -9.65 14.33
CA VAL A 156 -7.01 -9.48 15.72
C VAL A 156 -8.10 -9.75 16.76
N SER A 157 -9.23 -10.33 16.37
CA SER A 157 -10.36 -10.61 17.27
C SER A 157 -9.97 -11.49 18.46
N ASN A 158 -8.95 -12.34 18.30
CA ASN A 158 -8.44 -13.19 19.39
C ASN A 158 -7.59 -12.43 20.43
N GLN A 159 -7.18 -11.21 20.12
CA GLN A 159 -6.39 -10.35 21.03
C GLN A 159 -7.30 -9.50 21.94
N VAL A 160 -8.64 -9.56 21.74
CA VAL A 160 -9.62 -8.91 22.62
C VAL A 160 -9.45 -9.43 24.04
N GLY A 161 -8.92 -8.59 24.90
CA GLY A 161 -8.65 -8.94 26.31
C GLY A 161 -9.91 -9.35 27.06
N VAL A 162 -9.76 -10.26 28.03
CA VAL A 162 -10.83 -10.63 28.96
C VAL A 162 -11.10 -9.43 29.87
N GLY A 163 -12.04 -8.59 29.49
CA GLY A 163 -12.39 -7.40 30.28
C GLY A 163 -12.99 -6.24 29.50
N GLY A 164 -13.13 -6.37 28.21
CA GLY A 164 -13.96 -5.46 27.45
C GLY A 164 -13.28 -4.49 26.49
N GLY A 165 -12.61 -4.94 25.51
CA GLY A 165 -12.30 -4.18 24.33
C GLY A 165 -10.83 -4.33 23.91
N LEU A 166 -10.61 -4.54 22.63
CA LEU A 166 -9.35 -4.15 22.00
C LEU A 166 -9.25 -2.63 22.11
N GLU A 167 -8.08 -2.16 22.39
CA GLU A 167 -7.75 -0.76 22.20
C GLU A 167 -7.92 -0.48 20.71
N ALA A 168 -8.74 0.49 20.41
CA ALA A 168 -8.93 0.96 19.05
C ALA A 168 -7.82 1.93 18.72
N GLU A 169 -7.34 1.91 17.48
CA GLU A 169 -6.23 2.73 17.03
C GLU A 169 -6.57 3.35 15.68
N VAL A 170 -6.18 4.61 15.49
CA VAL A 170 -6.36 5.30 14.23
C VAL A 170 -5.31 6.38 14.03
N LYS A 171 -4.69 6.38 12.87
CA LYS A 171 -3.83 7.47 12.40
C LYS A 171 -4.57 8.40 11.45
N GLY A 172 -4.30 9.69 11.57
CA GLY A 172 -4.89 10.64 10.64
C GLY A 172 -4.68 12.11 11.01
N PHE A 173 -5.15 12.98 10.11
CA PHE A 173 -5.04 14.41 10.29
C PHE A 173 -6.11 14.97 11.19
N VAL A 174 -5.71 15.72 12.18
CA VAL A 174 -6.60 16.47 13.07
C VAL A 174 -7.40 17.49 12.27
N SER A 175 -8.71 17.47 12.44
CA SER A 175 -9.64 18.46 11.90
C SER A 175 -10.71 18.83 12.93
N ASN A 176 -11.38 19.95 12.74
CA ASN A 176 -12.46 20.41 13.61
C ASN A 176 -12.12 20.47 15.11
N HIS A 177 -10.84 20.66 15.47
CA HIS A 177 -10.42 20.74 16.88
C HIS A 177 -11.10 21.89 17.60
N ASP A 178 -11.78 21.60 18.71
CA ASP A 178 -12.56 22.57 19.48
C ASP A 178 -11.70 23.47 20.41
N GLY A 179 -10.39 23.17 20.48
CA GLY A 179 -9.42 23.88 21.30
C GLY A 179 -9.27 23.33 22.73
N SER A 180 -9.90 22.18 23.07
CA SER A 180 -9.86 21.68 24.44
C SER A 180 -9.99 20.18 24.64
N SER A 181 -10.90 19.50 23.95
CA SER A 181 -11.30 18.15 24.34
C SER A 181 -11.87 17.28 23.21
N GLN A 182 -11.98 17.83 22.01
CA GLN A 182 -12.55 17.11 20.89
C GLN A 182 -11.95 17.55 19.55
N PHE A 183 -11.75 16.58 18.66
CA PHE A 183 -11.40 16.81 17.27
C PHE A 183 -11.93 15.66 16.38
N ASP A 184 -11.76 15.77 15.09
CA ASP A 184 -12.13 14.74 14.13
C ASP A 184 -10.92 14.24 13.35
N ILE A 185 -10.90 12.92 13.04
CA ILE A 185 -10.03 12.28 12.04
C ILE A 185 -10.96 11.72 10.94
N ASN A 186 -10.97 12.31 9.74
CA ASN A 186 -11.81 11.91 8.61
C ASN A 186 -13.29 11.61 9.00
N GLY A 187 -13.86 12.41 9.93
CA GLY A 187 -15.23 12.26 10.41
C GLY A 187 -15.42 11.31 11.60
N LEU A 188 -14.36 10.63 12.07
CA LEU A 188 -14.35 10.00 13.38
C LEU A 188 -14.21 11.08 14.45
N ALA A 189 -15.14 11.14 15.40
CA ALA A 189 -15.03 12.04 16.53
C ALA A 189 -14.13 11.45 17.61
N VAL A 190 -13.09 12.19 17.99
CA VAL A 190 -12.16 11.84 19.06
C VAL A 190 -12.44 12.73 20.27
N THR A 191 -12.72 12.13 21.43
CA THR A 191 -12.78 12.82 22.72
C THR A 191 -11.51 12.54 23.50
N TYR A 192 -10.98 13.54 24.20
CA TYR A 192 -9.73 13.39 24.94
C TYR A 192 -9.61 14.38 26.11
N ASP A 193 -8.77 14.06 27.06
CA ASP A 193 -8.29 14.96 28.11
C ASP A 193 -6.83 15.39 27.83
N ALA A 194 -6.39 16.49 28.38
CA ALA A 194 -5.03 16.98 28.19
C ALA A 194 -3.94 16.02 28.69
N SER A 195 -4.29 15.06 29.55
CA SER A 195 -3.39 14.01 30.03
C SER A 195 -3.21 12.86 29.04
N ASP A 196 -4.01 12.81 27.99
CA ASP A 196 -3.94 11.78 26.95
C ASP A 196 -2.97 12.17 25.84
N LEU A 197 -2.53 13.43 25.82
CA LEU A 197 -1.48 13.89 24.92
C LEU A 197 -0.12 13.38 25.41
N ASP A 198 0.63 12.73 24.54
CA ASP A 198 1.97 12.28 24.89
C ASP A 198 2.87 13.45 25.24
N ALA A 199 3.56 13.36 26.36
CA ALA A 199 4.32 14.47 26.89
C ALA A 199 5.69 14.64 26.20
N GLU A 200 6.20 13.61 25.55
CA GLU A 200 7.46 13.68 24.80
C GLU A 200 7.22 14.41 23.48
N ASP A 201 6.13 14.08 22.78
CA ASP A 201 5.77 14.68 21.50
C ASP A 201 5.20 16.09 21.66
N PHE A 202 4.21 16.24 22.53
CA PHE A 202 3.54 17.53 22.64
C PHE A 202 4.33 18.53 23.49
N GLY A 203 4.98 18.11 24.57
CA GLY A 203 5.83 18.99 25.38
C GLY A 203 5.20 20.34 25.71
N ASN A 204 5.62 21.39 25.00
CA ASN A 204 5.02 22.71 25.02
C ASN A 204 4.12 23.01 23.82
N LEU A 205 3.91 22.05 22.92
CA LEU A 205 3.02 22.15 21.79
C LEU A 205 1.58 21.96 22.24
N SER A 206 0.66 22.38 21.40
CA SER A 206 -0.78 22.14 21.59
C SER A 206 -1.29 21.38 20.37
N LEU A 207 -2.21 20.45 20.59
CA LEU A 207 -2.93 19.79 19.51
C LEU A 207 -3.62 20.84 18.64
N ALA A 208 -3.47 20.72 17.33
CA ALA A 208 -3.98 21.69 16.35
C ALA A 208 -4.43 21.00 15.05
N ASN A 209 -5.37 21.65 14.35
CA ASN A 209 -5.80 21.18 13.03
C ASN A 209 -4.61 21.09 12.06
N GLY A 210 -4.57 20.01 11.29
CA GLY A 210 -3.55 19.74 10.29
C GLY A 210 -2.36 18.92 10.79
N GLN A 211 -2.23 18.68 12.10
CA GLN A 211 -1.26 17.73 12.63
C GLN A 211 -1.68 16.30 12.26
N PHE A 212 -0.71 15.45 11.95
CA PHE A 212 -0.92 14.03 11.77
C PHE A 212 -0.64 13.35 13.11
N VAL A 213 -1.62 12.61 13.61
CA VAL A 213 -1.57 12.02 14.96
C VAL A 213 -1.99 10.57 14.90
N GLU A 214 -1.48 9.82 15.85
CA GLU A 214 -1.97 8.53 16.25
C GLU A 214 -2.84 8.67 17.50
N VAL A 215 -3.96 7.95 17.53
CA VAL A 215 -4.90 7.94 18.65
C VAL A 215 -5.17 6.51 19.07
N HIS A 216 -4.82 6.18 20.30
CA HIS A 216 -5.24 4.97 20.98
C HIS A 216 -6.40 5.25 21.90
N GLY A 217 -7.35 4.31 22.03
CA GLY A 217 -8.48 4.52 22.93
C GLY A 217 -9.55 3.46 22.83
N THR A 218 -10.71 3.77 23.40
CA THR A 218 -11.87 2.89 23.37
C THR A 218 -12.91 3.40 22.39
N ALA A 219 -13.27 2.60 21.40
CA ALA A 219 -14.37 2.90 20.50
C ALA A 219 -15.69 2.88 21.29
N THR A 220 -16.33 4.04 21.44
CA THR A 220 -17.64 4.19 22.14
C THR A 220 -18.81 4.04 21.17
N SER A 221 -18.56 4.19 19.87
CA SER A 221 -19.47 3.90 18.77
C SER A 221 -18.68 3.64 17.49
N ALA A 222 -19.36 3.31 16.39
CA ALA A 222 -18.75 3.15 15.07
C ALA A 222 -18.01 4.39 14.55
N THR A 223 -18.27 5.57 15.12
CA THR A 223 -17.74 6.86 14.68
C THR A 223 -17.25 7.75 15.83
N THR A 224 -16.98 7.17 16.99
CA THR A 224 -16.49 7.91 18.16
C THR A 224 -15.49 7.06 18.93
N ILE A 225 -14.32 7.62 19.24
CA ILE A 225 -13.30 7.05 20.11
C ILE A 225 -13.07 7.97 21.33
N ASP A 226 -12.94 7.37 22.51
CA ASP A 226 -12.49 8.05 23.71
C ASP A 226 -11.02 7.73 23.90
N ALA A 227 -10.17 8.71 23.64
CA ALA A 227 -8.72 8.52 23.60
C ALA A 227 -8.16 8.19 24.98
N SER A 228 -7.16 7.35 25.02
CA SER A 228 -6.30 7.07 26.18
C SER A 228 -4.89 7.61 25.98
N ARG A 229 -4.49 7.78 24.69
CA ARG A 229 -3.20 8.34 24.28
C ARG A 229 -3.32 8.96 22.89
N ILE A 230 -2.62 10.07 22.68
CA ILE A 230 -2.49 10.76 21.40
C ILE A 230 -1.02 11.11 21.22
N GLU A 231 -0.45 10.74 20.07
CA GLU A 231 0.94 10.95 19.69
C GLU A 231 1.03 11.73 18.38
N LEU A 232 2.12 12.47 18.17
CA LEU A 232 2.42 13.10 16.89
C LEU A 232 3.17 12.11 16.01
N GLU A 233 2.65 11.89 14.83
CA GLU A 233 3.27 11.06 13.79
C GLU A 233 4.07 11.93 12.81
N ASP A 234 5.13 12.62 13.30
CA ASP A 234 5.99 13.46 12.46
C ASP A 234 7.44 12.94 12.33
N ASP A 235 7.76 11.80 12.97
CA ASP A 235 9.11 11.28 13.21
C ASP A 235 9.74 10.50 12.04
N PHE A 236 9.35 10.75 10.81
CA PHE A 236 10.07 10.12 9.69
C PHE A 236 11.55 10.56 9.63
N VAL A 237 11.82 11.81 9.97
CA VAL A 237 13.16 12.39 10.04
C VAL A 237 13.51 12.65 11.49
N ASP A 238 14.01 11.63 12.16
CA ASP A 238 14.62 11.73 13.49
C ASP A 238 15.78 12.74 13.50
N ASP A 239 16.03 13.38 14.63
CA ASP A 239 17.12 14.32 14.85
C ASP A 239 18.50 13.78 14.45
N ASP A 240 18.68 12.45 14.41
CA ASP A 240 19.89 11.76 13.99
C ASP A 240 20.00 11.54 12.46
N PHE A 241 18.89 11.67 11.69
CA PHE A 241 18.87 11.48 10.24
C PHE A 241 18.46 12.78 9.52
N ASN A 242 19.42 13.69 9.38
CA ASN A 242 19.21 15.00 8.76
C ASN A 242 19.72 15.12 7.32
N SER A 243 20.28 14.08 6.75
CA SER A 243 20.71 14.02 5.34
C SER A 243 21.06 12.59 4.94
N GLY A 244 20.81 12.23 3.68
CA GLY A 244 21.18 10.91 3.12
C GLY A 244 20.20 10.39 2.11
N GLU A 245 20.41 9.17 1.66
CA GLU A 245 19.47 8.50 0.76
C GLU A 245 18.20 8.12 1.52
N ILE A 246 17.05 8.41 0.93
CA ILE A 246 15.74 8.04 1.42
C ILE A 246 14.93 7.36 0.32
N GLU A 247 14.03 6.51 0.75
CA GLU A 247 13.05 5.85 -0.10
C GLU A 247 11.73 5.78 0.66
N ILE A 248 10.67 6.30 0.06
CA ILE A 248 9.36 6.42 0.67
C ILE A 248 8.31 5.97 -0.32
N GLU A 249 7.45 5.05 0.07
CA GLU A 249 6.22 4.71 -0.65
C GLU A 249 5.00 5.24 0.10
N GLY A 250 3.99 5.69 -0.63
CA GLY A 250 2.74 6.15 -0.05
C GLY A 250 1.80 6.80 -1.05
N VAL A 251 0.62 7.18 -0.58
CA VAL A 251 -0.39 7.90 -1.39
C VAL A 251 -0.21 9.41 -1.21
N VAL A 252 -0.12 10.14 -2.33
CA VAL A 252 -0.05 11.60 -2.32
C VAL A 252 -1.39 12.16 -1.88
N LYS A 253 -1.44 12.76 -0.71
CA LYS A 253 -2.65 13.37 -0.13
C LYS A 253 -2.88 14.78 -0.66
N GLU A 254 -1.83 15.58 -0.76
CA GLU A 254 -1.89 16.99 -1.15
C GLU A 254 -0.66 17.39 -1.94
N VAL A 255 -0.83 18.27 -2.92
CA VAL A 255 0.25 18.87 -3.70
C VAL A 255 0.13 20.38 -3.61
N ARG A 256 1.14 21.04 -3.03
CA ARG A 256 1.22 22.50 -2.88
C ARG A 256 2.40 23.05 -3.67
N ALA A 257 2.14 23.62 -4.84
CA ALA A 257 3.19 24.26 -5.65
C ALA A 257 3.68 25.56 -4.98
N ASP A 258 4.99 25.85 -5.14
CA ASP A 258 5.55 27.14 -4.78
C ASP A 258 5.05 28.29 -5.69
N ALA A 259 5.44 29.53 -5.37
CA ALA A 259 5.03 30.70 -6.15
C ALA A 259 5.56 30.70 -7.61
N GLN A 260 6.58 29.92 -7.90
CA GLN A 260 7.17 29.73 -9.23
C GLN A 260 6.45 28.62 -10.02
N GLY A 261 5.70 27.75 -9.32
CA GLY A 261 4.87 26.71 -9.91
C GLY A 261 5.64 25.45 -10.35
N THR A 262 6.90 25.30 -9.94
CA THR A 262 7.72 24.11 -10.24
C THR A 262 8.05 23.29 -9.00
N GLY A 263 8.68 23.89 -7.99
CA GLY A 263 8.91 23.26 -6.70
C GLY A 263 7.71 23.35 -5.77
N GLY A 264 7.82 22.79 -4.58
CA GLY A 264 6.77 22.88 -3.58
C GLY A 264 6.84 21.80 -2.51
N VAL A 265 5.67 21.45 -1.99
CA VAL A 265 5.49 20.44 -0.95
C VAL A 265 4.48 19.41 -1.43
N ILE A 266 4.79 18.14 -1.25
CA ILE A 266 3.81 17.05 -1.29
C ILE A 266 3.58 16.53 0.12
N VAL A 267 2.36 16.17 0.43
CA VAL A 267 1.99 15.54 1.70
C VAL A 267 1.72 14.06 1.43
N MET A 268 2.43 13.20 2.11
CA MET A 268 2.36 11.75 1.96
C MET A 268 2.72 11.08 3.30
N ASN A 269 1.96 10.07 3.73
CA ASN A 269 2.15 9.38 5.01
C ASN A 269 2.28 10.32 6.21
N GLY A 270 1.47 11.38 6.25
CA GLY A 270 1.57 12.40 7.31
C GLY A 270 2.70 13.40 7.17
N LEU A 271 3.64 13.19 6.25
CA LEU A 271 4.85 13.98 6.09
C LEU A 271 4.70 15.09 5.06
N GLU A 272 5.29 16.25 5.34
CA GLU A 272 5.48 17.33 4.39
C GLU A 272 6.84 17.23 3.69
N LEU A 273 6.85 16.69 2.49
CA LEU A 273 8.07 16.48 1.70
C LEU A 273 8.30 17.66 0.74
N ARG A 274 9.37 18.43 0.94
CA ARG A 274 9.76 19.48 0.00
C ARG A 274 10.46 18.89 -1.20
N VAL A 275 9.93 19.21 -2.40
CA VAL A 275 10.46 18.70 -3.66
C VAL A 275 10.75 19.84 -4.63
N ASN A 276 11.72 19.63 -5.50
CA ASN A 276 12.14 20.63 -6.51
C ASN A 276 11.18 20.68 -7.71
N ASP A 277 10.36 19.64 -7.92
CA ASP A 277 9.36 19.57 -8.97
C ASP A 277 8.12 18.83 -8.46
N VAL A 278 6.98 19.52 -8.45
CA VAL A 278 5.68 18.95 -8.06
C VAL A 278 4.87 18.47 -9.27
N THR A 279 5.29 18.76 -10.49
CA THR A 279 4.52 18.45 -11.70
C THR A 279 4.25 16.96 -11.92
N PRO A 280 5.11 16.03 -11.45
CA PRO A 280 4.83 14.60 -11.57
C PRO A 280 3.78 14.07 -10.58
N PHE A 281 3.39 14.87 -9.59
CA PHE A 281 2.52 14.42 -8.52
C PHE A 281 1.08 14.91 -8.73
N SER A 282 0.14 14.05 -8.34
CA SER A 282 -1.27 14.41 -8.20
C SER A 282 -1.86 13.72 -6.97
N GLU A 283 -2.85 14.36 -6.37
CA GLU A 283 -3.55 13.80 -5.23
C GLU A 283 -4.20 12.45 -5.57
N GLY A 284 -4.08 11.48 -4.66
CA GLY A 284 -4.56 10.11 -4.84
C GLY A 284 -3.60 9.18 -5.57
N LEU A 285 -2.47 9.67 -6.08
CA LEU A 285 -1.46 8.84 -6.73
C LEU A 285 -0.62 8.11 -5.66
N ARG A 286 -0.52 6.79 -5.74
CA ARG A 286 0.42 5.99 -4.95
C ARG A 286 1.76 5.98 -5.65
N VAL A 287 2.81 6.37 -4.96
CA VAL A 287 4.16 6.52 -5.54
C VAL A 287 5.23 6.01 -4.60
N GLU A 288 6.32 5.49 -5.17
CA GLU A 288 7.59 5.30 -4.51
C GLU A 288 8.55 6.43 -4.93
N ILE A 289 9.13 7.11 -3.97
CA ILE A 289 10.10 8.18 -4.15
C ILE A 289 11.45 7.71 -3.62
N LYS A 290 12.48 7.70 -4.49
CA LYS A 290 13.88 7.63 -4.06
C LYS A 290 14.52 9.00 -4.20
N GLY A 291 15.30 9.40 -3.22
CA GLY A 291 15.90 10.71 -3.23
C GLY A 291 17.03 10.90 -2.22
N ILE A 292 17.55 12.10 -2.21
CA ILE A 292 18.56 12.54 -1.25
C ILE A 292 17.94 13.63 -0.39
N LEU A 293 17.78 13.33 0.90
CA LEU A 293 17.38 14.31 1.90
C LEU A 293 18.54 15.29 2.09
N GLN A 294 18.23 16.58 2.00
CA GLN A 294 19.17 17.67 2.18
C GLN A 294 19.10 18.20 3.62
N SER A 295 20.14 18.88 4.07
CA SER A 295 20.20 19.48 5.42
C SER A 295 19.17 20.58 5.69
N ASP A 296 18.46 21.07 4.65
CA ASP A 296 17.38 22.03 4.78
C ASP A 296 15.98 21.37 4.80
N GLY A 297 15.96 20.02 4.87
CA GLY A 297 14.74 19.21 4.86
C GLY A 297 14.10 19.03 3.47
N SER A 298 14.73 19.52 2.40
CA SER A 298 14.26 19.26 1.04
C SER A 298 14.77 17.91 0.52
N ILE A 299 14.02 17.32 -0.41
CA ILE A 299 14.38 16.06 -1.06
C ILE A 299 14.70 16.33 -2.52
N VAL A 300 15.88 15.93 -2.95
CA VAL A 300 16.20 15.85 -4.36
C VAL A 300 15.83 14.47 -4.86
N ILE A 301 14.73 14.40 -5.60
CA ILE A 301 14.22 13.14 -6.15
C ILE A 301 15.19 12.65 -7.22
N THR A 302 15.64 11.41 -7.08
CA THR A 302 16.49 10.71 -8.06
C THR A 302 15.70 9.69 -8.87
N ARG A 303 14.62 9.15 -8.29
CA ARG A 303 13.68 8.23 -8.95
C ARG A 303 12.27 8.45 -8.41
N LEU A 304 11.30 8.35 -9.29
CA LEU A 304 9.88 8.33 -8.96
C LEU A 304 9.25 7.16 -9.69
N GLN A 305 8.59 6.29 -8.96
CA GLN A 305 7.80 5.18 -9.52
C GLN A 305 6.33 5.39 -9.18
N ASP A 306 5.46 4.92 -10.05
CA ASP A 306 4.03 4.93 -9.86
C ASP A 306 3.63 3.54 -9.32
N GLU A 307 3.14 3.50 -8.09
CA GLU A 307 2.68 2.28 -7.40
C GLU A 307 1.15 2.25 -7.26
N SER A 308 0.47 3.09 -8.06
CA SER A 308 -1.00 3.14 -8.05
C SER A 308 -1.60 1.80 -8.45
N GLU A 309 -2.80 1.54 -7.93
CA GLU A 309 -3.51 0.27 -8.10
C GLU A 309 -3.57 -0.22 -9.54
N ASP A 310 -3.18 -1.45 -9.76
CA ASP A 310 -3.17 -2.13 -11.04
C ASP A 310 -4.58 -2.64 -11.43
N THR A 311 -5.39 -1.76 -12.01
CA THR A 311 -6.71 -2.16 -12.54
C THR A 311 -6.63 -2.83 -13.92
N VAL A 312 -5.47 -2.74 -14.58
CA VAL A 312 -5.15 -3.41 -15.84
C VAL A 312 -4.00 -4.37 -15.62
N ARG A 313 -4.19 -5.64 -15.96
CA ARG A 313 -3.13 -6.66 -15.92
C ARG A 313 -3.17 -7.49 -17.18
N THR A 314 -2.01 -7.77 -17.78
CA THR A 314 -1.89 -8.72 -18.87
C THR A 314 -0.69 -9.63 -18.67
N GLU A 315 -0.91 -10.90 -18.93
CA GLU A 315 0.14 -11.92 -19.08
C GLU A 315 0.08 -12.41 -20.52
N ASP A 316 1.13 -12.20 -21.28
CA ASP A 316 1.15 -12.57 -22.71
C ASP A 316 2.61 -12.64 -23.23
N ILE A 317 2.78 -12.98 -24.48
CA ILE A 317 4.08 -13.02 -25.15
C ILE A 317 4.31 -11.72 -25.91
N ALA A 318 5.41 -11.04 -25.66
CA ALA A 318 5.85 -9.89 -26.43
C ALA A 318 6.33 -10.35 -27.82
N VAL A 319 5.66 -9.91 -28.90
CA VAL A 319 5.93 -10.38 -30.26
C VAL A 319 6.81 -9.44 -31.07
N SER A 320 6.89 -8.17 -30.67
CA SER A 320 7.74 -7.19 -31.33
C SER A 320 8.06 -6.02 -30.39
N GLU A 321 9.20 -5.36 -30.61
CA GLU A 321 9.60 -4.14 -29.93
C GLU A 321 10.12 -3.10 -30.95
N ASN A 322 10.14 -1.82 -30.58
CA ASN A 322 10.54 -0.72 -31.46
C ASN A 322 11.52 0.28 -30.82
N GLY A 323 12.12 -0.08 -29.66
CA GLY A 323 13.05 0.75 -28.90
C GLY A 323 12.38 1.73 -27.91
N THR A 324 11.06 1.89 -27.96
CA THR A 324 10.30 2.72 -26.98
C THR A 324 9.10 1.96 -26.39
N SER A 325 8.59 0.96 -27.09
CA SER A 325 7.46 0.14 -26.69
C SER A 325 7.59 -1.27 -27.24
N PHE A 326 6.79 -2.17 -26.73
CA PHE A 326 6.62 -3.50 -27.31
C PHE A 326 5.15 -3.82 -27.52
N THR A 327 4.88 -4.81 -28.37
CA THR A 327 3.51 -5.26 -28.68
C THR A 327 3.36 -6.70 -28.26
N THR A 328 2.29 -7.01 -27.55
CA THR A 328 1.96 -8.38 -27.13
C THR A 328 1.24 -9.15 -28.23
N ARG A 329 1.12 -10.46 -28.08
CA ARG A 329 0.36 -11.34 -29.00
C ARG A 329 -1.12 -10.95 -29.07
N LEU A 330 -1.71 -10.46 -27.98
CA LEU A 330 -3.07 -9.90 -27.94
C LEU A 330 -3.21 -8.57 -28.68
N GLY A 331 -2.09 -7.96 -29.09
CA GLY A 331 -2.07 -6.69 -29.81
C GLY A 331 -2.00 -5.45 -28.91
N LEU A 332 -1.82 -5.61 -27.59
CA LEU A 332 -1.57 -4.50 -26.69
C LEU A 332 -0.22 -3.86 -27.00
N VAL A 333 -0.19 -2.55 -27.09
CA VAL A 333 1.06 -1.78 -27.16
C VAL A 333 1.40 -1.28 -25.78
N ILE A 334 2.51 -1.74 -25.24
CA ILE A 334 2.96 -1.41 -23.89
C ILE A 334 4.19 -0.50 -24.00
N THR A 335 4.09 0.69 -23.40
CA THR A 335 5.14 1.70 -23.39
C THR A 335 5.64 1.90 -21.98
N PRO A 336 6.84 1.40 -21.62
CA PRO A 336 7.46 1.71 -20.33
C PRO A 336 7.69 3.21 -20.16
N SER A 337 7.62 3.67 -18.94
CA SER A 337 7.95 5.04 -18.55
C SER A 337 9.04 5.04 -17.47
N ASP A 338 9.56 6.22 -17.14
CA ASP A 338 10.55 6.37 -16.05
C ASP A 338 9.96 6.02 -14.66
N ARG A 339 8.63 5.80 -14.59
CA ARG A 339 7.92 5.38 -13.38
C ARG A 339 7.59 3.90 -13.35
N SER A 340 7.85 3.18 -14.44
CA SER A 340 7.60 1.74 -14.51
C SER A 340 8.72 0.99 -13.79
N ARG A 341 8.34 0.08 -12.90
CA ARG A 341 9.24 -0.92 -12.35
C ARG A 341 9.48 -1.99 -13.40
N LEU A 342 10.74 -2.28 -13.71
CA LEU A 342 11.15 -3.17 -14.80
C LEU A 342 12.00 -4.31 -14.27
N GLU A 343 11.51 -5.54 -14.41
CA GLU A 343 12.08 -6.76 -13.84
C GLU A 343 12.32 -7.82 -14.90
N ASP A 344 13.33 -8.67 -14.73
CA ASP A 344 13.63 -9.81 -15.60
C ASP A 344 14.01 -11.05 -14.77
N ASP A 345 13.01 -11.84 -14.42
CA ASP A 345 13.18 -13.10 -13.68
C ASP A 345 13.80 -14.21 -14.54
N SER A 346 13.81 -14.04 -15.85
CA SER A 346 14.38 -15.04 -16.78
C SER A 346 15.91 -15.05 -16.80
N ILE A 347 16.58 -14.02 -16.26
CA ILE A 347 18.03 -13.84 -16.25
C ILE A 347 18.50 -13.17 -14.96
N ASN A 348 18.76 -13.92 -13.92
CA ASN A 348 19.40 -13.46 -12.66
C ASN A 348 18.50 -12.68 -11.66
N ASP A 349 17.18 -12.74 -11.71
CA ASP A 349 16.27 -11.97 -10.84
C ASP A 349 16.71 -10.49 -10.78
N ASP A 350 16.70 -9.79 -11.93
CA ASP A 350 17.13 -8.39 -12.00
C ASP A 350 15.93 -7.46 -11.82
N ASP A 351 15.81 -6.87 -10.64
CA ASP A 351 14.66 -6.08 -10.19
C ASP A 351 14.69 -4.60 -10.62
N ASN A 352 15.73 -4.14 -11.33
CA ASN A 352 15.89 -2.71 -11.62
C ASN A 352 16.49 -2.44 -13.01
N LEU A 353 15.85 -2.95 -14.04
CA LEU A 353 16.31 -2.74 -15.39
C LEU A 353 16.07 -1.31 -15.89
N SER A 354 16.99 -0.79 -16.70
CA SER A 354 16.68 0.39 -17.50
C SER A 354 15.69 0.05 -18.62
N ILE A 355 14.90 1.03 -19.08
CA ILE A 355 13.96 0.84 -20.20
C ILE A 355 14.65 0.22 -21.43
N SER A 356 15.85 0.66 -21.76
CA SER A 356 16.59 0.13 -22.90
C SER A 356 17.05 -1.32 -22.70
N ALA A 357 17.41 -1.71 -21.48
CA ALA A 357 17.78 -3.08 -21.16
C ALA A 357 16.55 -4.01 -21.20
N PHE A 358 15.46 -3.59 -20.59
CA PHE A 358 14.21 -4.32 -20.61
C PHE A 358 13.70 -4.55 -22.04
N LEU A 359 13.59 -3.49 -22.85
CA LEU A 359 13.14 -3.58 -24.24
C LEU A 359 14.07 -4.44 -25.09
N GLY A 360 15.37 -4.43 -24.81
CA GLY A 360 16.33 -5.29 -25.50
C GLY A 360 16.16 -6.79 -25.23
N ASN A 361 15.53 -7.15 -24.11
CA ASN A 361 15.34 -8.52 -23.66
C ASN A 361 13.91 -9.06 -23.91
N VAL A 362 12.90 -8.19 -24.05
CA VAL A 362 11.49 -8.56 -23.99
C VAL A 362 10.98 -9.39 -25.18
N ALA A 363 11.57 -9.22 -26.37
CA ALA A 363 11.04 -9.82 -27.60
C ALA A 363 11.04 -11.35 -27.57
N GLY A 364 9.88 -11.96 -27.77
CA GLY A 364 9.68 -13.42 -27.74
C GLY A 364 9.55 -14.00 -26.34
N LYS A 365 9.58 -13.17 -25.31
CA LYS A 365 9.43 -13.58 -23.91
C LYS A 365 8.00 -13.45 -23.44
N ARG A 366 7.64 -14.26 -22.41
CA ARG A 366 6.45 -14.06 -21.62
C ARG A 366 6.66 -12.83 -20.74
N ILE A 367 5.65 -12.02 -20.65
CA ILE A 367 5.64 -10.82 -19.81
C ILE A 367 4.40 -10.80 -18.95
N GLU A 368 4.55 -10.29 -17.75
CA GLU A 368 3.46 -9.73 -16.99
C GLU A 368 3.57 -8.20 -17.07
N ALA A 369 2.44 -7.54 -17.31
CA ALA A 369 2.35 -6.10 -17.28
C ALA A 369 1.15 -5.68 -16.45
N ARG A 370 1.40 -4.75 -15.51
CA ARG A 370 0.39 -4.16 -14.63
C ARG A 370 0.34 -2.66 -14.83
N GLY A 371 -0.85 -2.09 -14.66
CA GLY A 371 -1.07 -0.67 -14.80
C GLY A 371 -2.51 -0.24 -14.57
N PHE A 372 -2.78 1.03 -14.78
CA PHE A 372 -4.11 1.61 -14.61
C PHE A 372 -4.43 2.61 -15.72
N PRO A 373 -5.73 2.84 -16.03
CA PRO A 373 -6.13 3.82 -17.03
C PRO A 373 -5.78 5.26 -16.58
N LEU A 374 -5.07 5.99 -17.43
CA LEU A 374 -4.69 7.37 -17.19
C LEU A 374 -4.86 8.21 -18.46
N ASN A 375 -5.74 9.22 -18.43
CA ASN A 375 -5.96 10.16 -19.53
C ASN A 375 -6.31 9.51 -20.89
N GLY A 376 -6.94 8.33 -20.87
CA GLY A 376 -7.36 7.60 -22.08
C GLY A 376 -6.29 6.66 -22.65
N ASP A 377 -5.22 6.44 -21.94
CA ASP A 377 -4.18 5.45 -22.19
C ASP A 377 -3.96 4.64 -20.90
N THR A 378 -3.08 3.63 -20.90
CA THR A 378 -2.71 2.88 -19.72
C THR A 378 -1.33 3.30 -19.25
N ALA A 379 -1.24 3.78 -18.00
CA ALA A 379 0.02 3.96 -17.31
C ALA A 379 0.49 2.60 -16.79
N TRP A 380 1.62 2.12 -17.29
CA TRP A 380 2.18 0.82 -16.92
C TRP A 380 3.13 1.00 -15.73
N THR A 381 2.78 0.41 -14.59
CA THR A 381 3.47 0.56 -13.29
C THR A 381 4.56 -0.49 -13.11
N ARG A 382 4.25 -1.74 -13.48
CA ARG A 382 5.18 -2.87 -13.36
C ARG A 382 5.20 -3.69 -14.64
N LEU A 383 6.38 -3.99 -15.10
CA LEU A 383 6.62 -4.83 -16.28
C LEU A 383 7.69 -5.86 -15.93
N GLU A 384 7.34 -7.13 -16.03
CA GLU A 384 8.16 -8.27 -15.65
C GLU A 384 8.33 -9.22 -16.82
N ILE A 385 9.56 -9.66 -17.08
CA ILE A 385 9.87 -10.77 -17.99
C ILE A 385 9.91 -12.05 -17.18
N GLU A 386 8.94 -12.93 -17.41
CA GLU A 386 8.80 -14.18 -16.67
C GLU A 386 9.71 -15.30 -17.20
N ASP A 387 10.15 -16.20 -16.33
CA ASP A 387 10.91 -17.41 -16.68
C ASP A 387 10.00 -18.54 -17.23
N GLU A 388 8.68 -18.41 -17.11
CA GLU A 388 7.72 -19.43 -17.50
C GLU A 388 7.51 -19.50 -19.00
N ASN A 389 7.32 -20.73 -19.53
CA ASN A 389 7.00 -21.00 -20.93
C ASN A 389 5.50 -21.27 -21.17
N ASP A 390 4.63 -20.75 -20.33
CA ASP A 390 3.19 -20.87 -20.52
C ASP A 390 2.76 -20.11 -21.79
N GLN A 391 1.86 -20.72 -22.56
CA GLN A 391 1.33 -20.15 -23.80
C GLN A 391 -0.05 -19.52 -23.63
N ASP A 392 -0.63 -19.62 -22.44
CA ASP A 392 -1.90 -18.99 -22.14
C ASP A 392 -1.73 -17.48 -22.04
N CYS A 393 -2.73 -16.73 -22.44
CA CYS A 393 -2.77 -15.29 -22.24
C CYS A 393 -3.90 -14.93 -21.28
N ARG A 394 -3.66 -13.93 -20.46
CA ARG A 394 -4.65 -13.34 -19.57
C ARG A 394 -4.73 -11.85 -19.81
N LEU A 395 -5.92 -11.31 -19.74
CA LEU A 395 -6.16 -9.88 -19.81
C LEU A 395 -7.26 -9.51 -18.82
N ARG A 396 -6.95 -8.62 -17.91
CA ARG A 396 -7.86 -8.00 -16.96
C ARG A 396 -7.88 -6.49 -17.24
N GLY A 397 -9.03 -5.88 -17.10
CA GLY A 397 -9.16 -4.43 -17.23
C GLY A 397 -10.63 -4.01 -17.36
N PRO A 398 -10.90 -2.71 -17.30
CA PRO A 398 -12.24 -2.17 -17.48
C PRO A 398 -12.81 -2.53 -18.86
N VAL A 399 -14.07 -2.91 -18.90
CA VAL A 399 -14.78 -3.13 -20.17
C VAL A 399 -15.13 -1.79 -20.79
N ALA A 400 -14.44 -1.42 -21.87
CA ALA A 400 -14.62 -0.14 -22.54
C ALA A 400 -15.88 -0.09 -23.42
N SER A 401 -16.29 -1.21 -24.01
CA SER A 401 -17.50 -1.29 -24.83
C SER A 401 -18.02 -2.73 -24.98
N ILE A 402 -19.33 -2.88 -25.11
CA ILE A 402 -19.99 -4.17 -25.29
C ILE A 402 -20.73 -4.15 -26.64
N ASN A 403 -20.48 -5.15 -27.48
CA ASN A 403 -21.12 -5.34 -28.78
C ASN A 403 -22.14 -6.50 -28.74
N GLY A 404 -23.34 -6.19 -28.32
CA GLY A 404 -24.40 -7.18 -28.17
C GLY A 404 -24.03 -8.24 -27.12
N THR A 405 -24.22 -9.53 -27.48
CA THR A 405 -23.85 -10.67 -26.61
C THR A 405 -22.64 -11.44 -27.13
N SER A 406 -21.93 -10.91 -28.12
CA SER A 406 -20.89 -11.66 -28.82
C SER A 406 -19.47 -11.17 -28.60
N SER A 407 -19.28 -9.93 -28.23
CA SER A 407 -17.93 -9.40 -27.94
C SER A 407 -17.95 -8.17 -27.05
N PHE A 408 -16.81 -7.90 -26.41
CA PHE A 408 -16.54 -6.68 -25.65
C PHE A 408 -15.07 -6.27 -25.84
N MET A 409 -14.73 -5.07 -25.40
CA MET A 409 -13.37 -4.55 -25.50
C MET A 409 -12.78 -4.29 -24.13
N ILE A 410 -11.53 -4.75 -23.92
CA ILE A 410 -10.65 -4.39 -22.81
C ILE A 410 -9.37 -3.83 -23.41
N GLU A 411 -8.93 -2.64 -23.00
CA GLU A 411 -7.67 -2.00 -23.44
C GLU A 411 -7.48 -2.02 -24.98
N GLY A 412 -8.54 -1.79 -25.72
CA GLY A 412 -8.50 -1.82 -27.19
C GLY A 412 -8.46 -3.22 -27.81
N VAL A 413 -8.37 -4.28 -27.03
CA VAL A 413 -8.44 -5.67 -27.49
C VAL A 413 -9.90 -6.11 -27.59
N ASN A 414 -10.31 -6.60 -28.76
CA ASN A 414 -11.66 -7.15 -28.94
C ASN A 414 -11.71 -8.60 -28.47
N ILE A 415 -12.50 -8.87 -27.44
CA ILE A 415 -12.72 -10.19 -26.88
C ILE A 415 -13.99 -10.78 -27.50
N ASP A 416 -13.83 -11.78 -28.35
CA ASP A 416 -14.95 -12.51 -28.96
C ASP A 416 -15.39 -13.65 -28.06
N VAL A 417 -16.59 -13.54 -27.53
CA VAL A 417 -17.21 -14.53 -26.64
C VAL A 417 -18.33 -15.32 -27.31
N SER A 418 -18.49 -15.21 -28.62
CA SER A 418 -19.56 -15.86 -29.37
C SER A 418 -19.58 -17.39 -29.27
N GLN A 419 -18.47 -18.00 -28.89
CA GLN A 419 -18.31 -19.44 -28.70
C GLN A 419 -18.21 -19.84 -27.21
N VAL A 420 -18.28 -18.88 -26.30
CA VAL A 420 -18.22 -19.13 -24.84
C VAL A 420 -19.63 -19.47 -24.35
N SER A 421 -19.77 -20.56 -23.60
CA SER A 421 -21.08 -20.92 -23.03
C SER A 421 -21.41 -20.02 -21.83
N ASP A 422 -22.67 -19.73 -21.59
CA ASP A 422 -23.15 -18.88 -20.49
C ASP A 422 -22.64 -19.34 -19.11
N ASN A 423 -22.35 -20.63 -18.94
CA ASN A 423 -21.83 -21.18 -17.69
C ASN A 423 -20.33 -20.86 -17.42
N ASN A 424 -19.65 -20.22 -18.37
CA ASN A 424 -18.26 -19.81 -18.25
C ASN A 424 -18.13 -18.29 -18.04
N PHE A 425 -19.26 -17.61 -17.80
CA PHE A 425 -19.26 -16.25 -17.32
C PHE A 425 -19.54 -16.29 -15.82
N GLU A 426 -18.60 -15.78 -15.05
CA GLU A 426 -18.76 -15.58 -13.62
C GLU A 426 -19.07 -14.10 -13.39
N GLY A 427 -20.17 -13.80 -12.72
CA GLY A 427 -20.50 -12.45 -12.29
C GLY A 427 -19.92 -12.18 -10.90
N PRO A 428 -20.03 -10.96 -10.39
CA PRO A 428 -19.61 -10.64 -9.03
C PRO A 428 -20.32 -11.47 -7.94
N ASP A 429 -21.39 -12.16 -8.30
CA ASP A 429 -22.17 -13.03 -7.40
C ASP A 429 -21.94 -14.55 -7.65
N GLY A 430 -20.97 -14.92 -8.49
CA GLY A 430 -20.63 -16.30 -8.87
C GLY A 430 -21.42 -16.82 -10.06
#